data_20919942282b9468732dd7ad583ecf05
#
_entry.id   20919942282b9468732dd7ad583ecf05
#
_cell.length_a   1.000
_cell.length_b   1.000
_cell.length_c   1.000
_cell.angle_alpha   90.00
_cell.angle_beta   90.00
_cell.angle_gamma   90.00
#
_symmetry.space_group_name_H-M   'P 1'
#
loop_
_entity.id
_entity.type
_entity.pdbx_description
1 polymer ?
#
loop_
_entity_poly.entity_id
_entity_poly.type
_entity_poly.pdbx_seq_one_letter_code
_entity_poly.pdbx_strand_id
1 'polypeptide(L)'
;MNHAQKNTRSIAVVLTLAVIGTLLVLALSGSGDAGTSHAAPSASTSASERAAAGRAVARAHVAALRRPRSATRDALPPTMLGSPLLSDGALDVATARRVSVDDTTGWVASSGDGQDVCALVDGALGCTALTTLVDEGMTPSIMGRAGEPHQVFGVAADGVSDIELVHQDDRAEAVSITDGFYLIASDDWPKELTWLGPDGAESFTFPTR
;
A
#
# COMPACT_ATOMS: atom_id res chain seq x y z
N MET A 1 -15.66 -46.65 -7.04
CA MET A 1 -14.66 -46.38 -8.09
C MET A 1 -15.17 -45.23 -8.93
N ASN A 2 -14.78 -44.02 -8.64
CA ASN A 2 -15.07 -42.86 -9.49
C ASN A 2 -13.82 -42.01 -9.55
N HIS A 3 -13.27 -41.90 -10.74
CA HIS A 3 -12.06 -41.14 -11.07
C HIS A 3 -12.35 -39.65 -11.00
N ALA A 4 -11.67 -38.95 -10.09
CA ALA A 4 -11.58 -37.48 -10.08
C ALA A 4 -10.58 -37.04 -11.17
N GLN A 5 -11.10 -36.34 -12.14
CA GLN A 5 -10.37 -35.79 -13.27
C GLN A 5 -9.60 -34.54 -12.82
N LYS A 6 -8.25 -34.61 -12.78
CA LYS A 6 -7.38 -33.46 -12.54
C LYS A 6 -7.42 -32.54 -13.75
N ASN A 7 -8.00 -31.37 -13.59
CA ASN A 7 -7.90 -30.28 -14.56
C ASN A 7 -6.60 -29.50 -14.33
N THR A 8 -5.59 -29.83 -15.08
CA THR A 8 -4.36 -29.04 -15.18
C THR A 8 -4.63 -27.89 -16.17
N ARG A 9 -4.84 -26.70 -15.70
CA ARG A 9 -4.89 -25.50 -16.51
C ARG A 9 -3.46 -24.99 -16.70
N SER A 10 -2.93 -25.14 -17.91
CA SER A 10 -1.69 -24.54 -18.37
C SER A 10 -1.87 -23.02 -18.47
N ILE A 11 -1.12 -22.28 -17.69
CA ILE A 11 -1.02 -20.82 -17.79
C ILE A 11 -0.06 -20.55 -18.95
N ALA A 12 -0.59 -20.01 -20.04
CA ALA A 12 0.21 -19.49 -21.14
C ALA A 12 0.78 -18.12 -20.75
N VAL A 13 2.09 -18.07 -20.53
CA VAL A 13 2.81 -16.81 -20.37
C VAL A 13 2.88 -16.13 -21.72
N VAL A 14 2.14 -15.05 -21.90
CA VAL A 14 2.25 -14.18 -23.08
C VAL A 14 3.36 -13.17 -22.80
N LEU A 15 4.51 -13.40 -23.42
CA LEU A 15 5.65 -12.48 -23.43
C LEU A 15 5.33 -11.35 -24.43
N THR A 16 4.96 -10.18 -23.96
CA THR A 16 4.78 -9.00 -24.80
C THR A 16 6.13 -8.31 -24.98
N LEU A 17 6.75 -8.48 -26.15
CA LEU A 17 7.95 -7.76 -26.57
C LEU A 17 7.58 -6.30 -26.87
N ALA A 18 8.04 -5.36 -26.04
CA ALA A 18 7.99 -3.94 -26.34
C ALA A 18 9.02 -3.62 -27.42
N VAL A 19 8.53 -3.26 -28.61
CA VAL A 19 9.33 -2.76 -29.71
C VAL A 19 9.71 -1.31 -29.42
N ILE A 20 10.97 -1.06 -29.09
CA ILE A 20 11.55 0.28 -28.97
C ILE A 20 11.69 0.85 -30.39
N GLY A 21 10.80 1.77 -30.75
CA GLY A 21 10.88 2.54 -31.96
C GLY A 21 12.01 3.56 -31.91
N THR A 22 13.12 3.29 -32.60
CA THR A 22 14.21 4.23 -32.79
C THR A 22 13.78 5.30 -33.80
N LEU A 23 13.54 6.52 -33.33
CA LEU A 23 13.29 7.68 -34.17
C LEU A 23 14.63 8.18 -34.74
N LEU A 24 14.85 7.95 -36.02
CA LEU A 24 16.00 8.48 -36.77
C LEU A 24 15.72 9.95 -37.09
N VAL A 25 16.38 10.87 -36.39
CA VAL A 25 16.34 12.31 -36.72
C VAL A 25 17.40 12.60 -37.77
N LEU A 26 16.96 12.87 -39.00
CA LEU A 26 17.78 13.41 -40.07
C LEU A 26 18.16 14.86 -39.75
N ALA A 27 19.43 15.10 -39.45
CA ALA A 27 19.99 16.43 -39.33
C ALA A 27 20.18 17.05 -40.71
N LEU A 28 19.34 18.01 -41.08
CA LEU A 28 19.59 18.93 -42.19
C LEU A 28 20.44 20.08 -41.66
N SER A 29 21.67 20.16 -42.16
CA SER A 29 22.61 21.24 -41.91
C SER A 29 22.08 22.52 -42.56
N GLY A 30 21.64 23.47 -41.75
CA GLY A 30 21.33 24.84 -42.12
C GLY A 30 22.21 25.79 -41.30
N SER A 31 23.17 26.40 -41.94
CA SER A 31 23.95 27.51 -41.39
C SER A 31 23.07 28.75 -41.23
N GLY A 32 23.06 29.35 -40.03
CA GLY A 32 22.44 30.66 -39.88
C GLY A 32 21.98 30.97 -38.47
N ASP A 33 22.61 31.96 -37.88
CA ASP A 33 22.19 32.87 -36.82
C ASP A 33 22.11 32.42 -35.35
N ALA A 34 22.80 33.25 -34.59
CA ALA A 34 22.76 33.33 -33.13
C ALA A 34 21.33 33.50 -32.61
N GLY A 35 20.67 32.38 -32.33
CA GLY A 35 19.36 32.31 -31.71
C GLY A 35 19.51 31.80 -30.28
N THR A 36 19.16 32.64 -29.33
CA THR A 36 18.95 32.41 -27.91
C THR A 36 18.48 31.00 -27.63
N SER A 37 19.34 30.19 -27.01
CA SER A 37 18.99 28.86 -26.52
C SER A 37 17.89 29.01 -25.44
N HIS A 38 16.65 28.90 -25.84
CA HIS A 38 15.56 28.66 -24.90
C HIS A 38 15.72 27.23 -24.40
N ALA A 39 16.52 27.07 -23.35
CA ALA A 39 16.43 25.88 -22.51
C ALA A 39 14.97 25.78 -22.04
N ALA A 40 14.22 24.80 -22.56
CA ALA A 40 12.92 24.48 -22.02
C ALA A 40 13.12 24.27 -20.51
N PRO A 41 12.35 24.94 -19.64
CA PRO A 41 12.45 24.74 -18.22
C PRO A 41 12.06 23.27 -17.95
N SER A 42 13.04 22.46 -17.60
CA SER A 42 12.76 21.17 -16.98
C SER A 42 12.09 21.51 -15.66
N ALA A 43 10.76 21.43 -15.63
CA ALA A 43 9.98 21.67 -14.43
C ALA A 43 10.31 20.55 -13.44
N SER A 44 11.36 20.74 -12.64
CA SER A 44 11.67 19.86 -11.51
C SER A 44 10.57 20.09 -10.46
N THR A 45 9.60 19.17 -10.40
CA THR A 45 8.57 19.16 -9.36
C THR A 45 9.24 19.15 -7.99
N SER A 46 8.92 20.10 -7.13
CA SER A 46 9.49 20.18 -5.79
C SER A 46 9.09 18.95 -4.94
N ALA A 47 9.89 18.62 -3.92
CA ALA A 47 9.55 17.53 -3.00
C ALA A 47 8.18 17.76 -2.35
N SER A 48 7.84 19.01 -2.04
CA SER A 48 6.54 19.39 -1.47
C SER A 48 5.37 19.12 -2.42
N GLU A 49 5.54 19.44 -3.71
CA GLU A 49 4.51 19.17 -4.72
C GLU A 49 4.31 17.66 -4.93
N ARG A 50 5.41 16.88 -4.96
CA ARG A 50 5.32 15.41 -5.04
C ARG A 50 4.59 14.83 -3.83
N ALA A 51 4.93 15.27 -2.62
CA ALA A 51 4.25 14.83 -1.40
C ALA A 51 2.76 15.22 -1.40
N ALA A 52 2.40 16.41 -1.90
CA ALA A 52 1.02 16.83 -2.02
C ALA A 52 0.25 15.99 -3.04
N ALA A 53 0.85 15.68 -4.19
CA ALA A 53 0.27 14.82 -5.20
C ALA A 53 0.05 13.39 -4.66
N GLY A 54 1.03 12.81 -3.97
CA GLY A 54 0.89 11.49 -3.35
C GLY A 54 -0.23 11.44 -2.31
N ARG A 55 -0.34 12.47 -1.44
CA ARG A 55 -1.47 12.57 -0.49
C ARG A 55 -2.84 12.68 -1.19
N ALA A 56 -2.89 13.30 -2.36
CA ALA A 56 -4.13 13.34 -3.14
C ALA A 56 -4.51 11.96 -3.68
N VAL A 57 -3.54 11.19 -4.18
CA VAL A 57 -3.75 9.80 -4.59
C VAL A 57 -4.18 8.94 -3.39
N ALA A 58 -3.50 9.04 -2.25
CA ALA A 58 -3.88 8.31 -1.05
C ALA A 58 -5.34 8.57 -0.64
N ARG A 59 -5.78 9.82 -0.68
CA ARG A 59 -7.20 10.17 -0.41
C ARG A 59 -8.17 9.61 -1.44
N ALA A 60 -7.76 9.50 -2.69
CA ALA A 60 -8.62 8.94 -3.73
C ALA A 60 -8.88 7.44 -3.52
N HIS A 61 -7.91 6.72 -2.95
CA HIS A 61 -7.95 5.26 -2.84
C HIS A 61 -8.21 4.71 -1.42
N VAL A 62 -8.16 5.54 -0.37
CA VAL A 62 -8.32 5.08 1.02
C VAL A 62 -9.44 5.84 1.73
N ALA A 63 -10.48 5.12 2.14
CA ALA A 63 -11.68 5.69 2.76
C ALA A 63 -11.39 6.54 4.00
N ALA A 64 -10.54 6.07 4.90
CA ALA A 64 -10.15 6.81 6.11
C ALA A 64 -9.61 8.20 5.81
N LEU A 65 -8.79 8.35 4.77
CA LEU A 65 -8.11 9.60 4.43
C LEU A 65 -9.03 10.63 3.76
N ARG A 66 -10.19 10.23 3.25
CA ARG A 66 -11.21 11.14 2.71
C ARG A 66 -11.98 11.87 3.81
N ARG A 67 -12.08 11.26 4.96
CA ARG A 67 -12.80 11.83 6.09
C ARG A 67 -12.09 13.10 6.61
N PRO A 68 -12.82 14.18 6.93
CA PRO A 68 -12.24 15.35 7.58
C PRO A 68 -11.53 14.96 8.89
N ARG A 69 -10.34 15.52 9.12
CA ARG A 69 -9.59 15.29 10.35
C ARG A 69 -10.28 15.95 11.54
N SER A 70 -10.40 15.23 12.63
CA SER A 70 -10.80 15.75 13.94
C SER A 70 -9.58 15.86 14.86
N ALA A 71 -9.30 17.05 15.38
CA ALA A 71 -8.13 17.27 16.24
C ALA A 71 -8.13 16.40 17.51
N THR A 72 -9.32 16.07 18.03
CA THR A 72 -9.45 15.24 19.22
C THR A 72 -9.53 13.75 18.91
N ARG A 73 -10.40 13.36 17.97
CA ARG A 73 -10.61 11.95 17.62
C ARG A 73 -9.41 11.32 16.94
N ASP A 74 -8.77 12.06 16.02
CA ASP A 74 -7.69 11.55 15.17
C ASP A 74 -6.30 11.89 15.75
N ALA A 75 -6.23 12.41 16.99
CA ALA A 75 -4.97 12.65 17.68
C ALA A 75 -4.24 11.32 17.93
N LEU A 76 -2.94 11.30 17.62
CA LEU A 76 -2.07 10.19 18.04
C LEU A 76 -1.83 10.28 19.57
N PRO A 77 -1.81 9.15 20.27
CA PRO A 77 -1.44 9.12 21.68
C PRO A 77 -0.04 9.70 21.91
N PRO A 78 0.21 10.42 23.02
CA PRO A 78 1.53 10.96 23.33
C PRO A 78 2.64 9.91 23.35
N THR A 79 2.33 8.67 23.74
CA THR A 79 3.25 7.54 23.73
C THR A 79 3.72 7.16 22.32
N MET A 80 2.88 7.35 21.32
CA MET A 80 3.23 7.12 19.91
C MET A 80 4.03 8.29 19.34
N LEU A 81 3.67 9.53 19.68
CA LEU A 81 4.38 10.74 19.21
C LEU A 81 5.86 10.77 19.59
N GLY A 82 6.23 10.13 20.72
CA GLY A 82 7.63 9.98 21.15
C GLY A 82 8.36 8.76 20.55
N SER A 83 7.70 8.00 19.70
CA SER A 83 8.32 6.82 19.08
C SER A 83 9.36 7.23 18.04
N PRO A 84 10.54 6.58 17.99
CA PRO A 84 11.52 6.75 16.91
C PRO A 84 10.93 6.54 15.51
N LEU A 85 9.90 5.71 15.38
CA LEU A 85 9.20 5.45 14.11
C LEU A 85 8.52 6.70 13.52
N LEU A 86 8.25 7.72 14.35
CA LEU A 86 7.62 8.98 13.91
C LEU A 86 8.62 10.14 13.84
N SER A 87 9.84 9.98 14.38
CA SER A 87 10.81 11.07 14.57
C SER A 87 11.40 11.59 13.25
N ASP A 88 11.47 10.75 12.23
CA ASP A 88 12.17 11.07 10.96
C ASP A 88 11.21 11.45 9.81
N GLY A 89 10.00 11.90 10.15
CA GLY A 89 9.01 12.24 9.13
C GLY A 89 8.44 11.03 8.38
N ALA A 90 8.58 9.84 8.95
CA ALA A 90 8.01 8.62 8.37
C ALA A 90 6.49 8.74 8.17
N LEU A 91 5.81 9.48 9.05
CA LEU A 91 4.39 9.78 8.92
C LEU A 91 4.10 11.29 8.85
N ASP A 92 3.19 11.68 7.99
CA ASP A 92 2.53 12.98 8.05
C ASP A 92 1.39 12.92 9.09
N VAL A 93 1.69 13.27 10.33
CA VAL A 93 0.74 13.27 11.46
C VAL A 93 -0.50 14.12 11.17
N ALA A 94 -0.39 15.14 10.30
CA ALA A 94 -1.53 15.97 9.92
C ALA A 94 -2.56 15.20 9.08
N THR A 95 -2.15 14.12 8.42
CA THR A 95 -3.04 13.24 7.65
C THR A 95 -3.65 12.12 8.48
N ALA A 96 -3.16 11.87 9.70
CA ALA A 96 -3.59 10.74 10.53
C ALA A 96 -5.11 10.72 10.78
N ARG A 97 -5.69 9.53 10.63
CA ARG A 97 -7.11 9.22 10.91
C ARG A 97 -7.19 8.01 11.81
N ARG A 98 -7.87 8.16 12.93
CA ARG A 98 -8.16 7.02 13.81
C ARG A 98 -9.18 6.11 13.16
N VAL A 99 -8.91 4.83 13.16
CA VAL A 99 -9.76 3.76 12.68
C VAL A 99 -9.89 2.67 13.74
N SER A 100 -10.90 1.83 13.65
CA SER A 100 -11.07 0.70 14.57
C SER A 100 -11.65 -0.48 13.82
N VAL A 101 -11.05 -1.64 14.03
CA VAL A 101 -11.58 -2.93 13.59
C VAL A 101 -11.75 -3.75 14.86
N ASP A 102 -12.95 -4.28 15.06
CA ASP A 102 -13.38 -4.89 16.28
C ASP A 102 -13.11 -3.94 17.47
N ASP A 103 -12.46 -4.38 18.53
CA ASP A 103 -12.11 -3.55 19.69
C ASP A 103 -10.71 -2.92 19.58
N THR A 104 -10.00 -3.13 18.46
CA THR A 104 -8.64 -2.61 18.28
C THR A 104 -8.65 -1.27 17.54
N THR A 105 -7.90 -0.32 18.09
CA THR A 105 -7.72 1.00 17.50
C THR A 105 -6.38 1.09 16.78
N GLY A 106 -6.44 1.60 15.54
CA GLY A 106 -5.28 1.98 14.74
C GLY A 106 -5.39 3.38 14.18
N TRP A 107 -4.37 3.79 13.46
CA TRP A 107 -4.35 5.04 12.68
C TRP A 107 -3.87 4.76 11.27
N VAL A 108 -4.49 5.42 10.31
CA VAL A 108 -4.06 5.45 8.92
C VAL A 108 -3.56 6.84 8.59
N ALA A 109 -2.38 6.95 8.00
CA ALA A 109 -1.77 8.22 7.61
C ALA A 109 -0.95 8.07 6.33
N SER A 110 -0.71 9.17 5.62
CA SER A 110 0.31 9.19 4.55
C SER A 110 1.71 9.28 5.16
N SER A 111 2.72 8.77 4.47
CA SER A 111 4.12 9.05 4.78
C SER A 111 4.42 10.55 4.62
N GLY A 112 5.49 11.02 5.25
CA GLY A 112 5.90 12.44 5.19
C GLY A 112 6.21 12.91 3.77
N ASP A 113 6.78 12.06 2.94
CA ASP A 113 7.07 12.31 1.53
C ASP A 113 5.87 12.04 0.61
N GLY A 114 4.78 11.48 1.15
CA GLY A 114 3.54 11.17 0.43
C GLY A 114 3.64 9.99 -0.53
N GLN A 115 4.68 9.16 -0.45
CA GLN A 115 4.85 8.02 -1.35
C GLN A 115 4.17 6.74 -0.84
N ASP A 116 3.84 6.70 0.46
CA ASP A 116 3.23 5.55 1.10
C ASP A 116 1.96 5.93 1.85
N VAL A 117 1.12 4.93 2.11
CA VAL A 117 0.08 4.98 3.12
C VAL A 117 0.40 3.97 4.20
N CYS A 118 0.34 4.40 5.43
CA CYS A 118 0.78 3.62 6.57
C CYS A 118 -0.36 3.36 7.56
N ALA A 119 -0.35 2.17 8.14
CA ALA A 119 -1.13 1.80 9.31
C ALA A 119 -0.23 1.79 10.55
N LEU A 120 -0.72 2.34 11.66
CA LEU A 120 -0.04 2.36 12.95
C LEU A 120 -0.94 1.66 13.98
N VAL A 121 -0.45 0.58 14.59
CA VAL A 121 -1.17 -0.24 15.57
C VAL A 121 -0.21 -0.57 16.72
N ASP A 122 -0.59 -0.29 17.95
CA ASP A 122 0.17 -0.64 19.16
C ASP A 122 1.69 -0.32 19.10
N GLY A 123 2.04 0.75 18.38
CA GLY A 123 3.42 1.18 18.19
C GLY A 123 4.16 0.47 17.07
N ALA A 124 3.52 -0.41 16.32
CA ALA A 124 4.03 -0.97 15.07
C ALA A 124 3.54 -0.14 13.87
N LEU A 125 4.39 0.03 12.88
CA LEU A 125 4.13 0.75 11.65
C LEU A 125 4.24 -0.20 10.47
N GLY A 126 3.20 -0.25 9.64
CA GLY A 126 3.20 -0.95 8.35
C GLY A 126 2.82 0.01 7.25
N CYS A 127 3.63 0.11 6.20
CA CYS A 127 3.39 1.02 5.09
C CYS A 127 3.25 0.26 3.77
N THR A 128 2.35 0.74 2.93
CA THR A 128 2.13 0.27 1.56
C THR A 128 2.48 1.40 0.60
N ALA A 129 3.36 1.14 -0.36
CA ALA A 129 3.67 2.09 -1.41
C ALA A 129 2.40 2.45 -2.20
N LEU A 130 2.24 3.72 -2.58
CA LEU A 130 1.05 4.15 -3.33
C LEU A 130 0.88 3.40 -4.65
N THR A 131 1.95 3.05 -5.32
CA THR A 131 1.90 2.24 -6.55
C THR A 131 1.30 0.88 -6.27
N THR A 132 1.80 0.14 -5.27
CA THR A 132 1.26 -1.15 -4.85
C THR A 132 -0.20 -1.03 -4.39
N LEU A 133 -0.53 0.04 -3.64
CA LEU A 133 -1.90 0.27 -3.19
C LEU A 133 -2.87 0.47 -4.37
N VAL A 134 -2.43 1.13 -5.44
CA VAL A 134 -3.26 1.37 -6.64
C VAL A 134 -3.35 0.10 -7.49
N ASP A 135 -2.25 -0.62 -7.68
CA ASP A 135 -2.15 -1.74 -8.61
C ASP A 135 -2.65 -3.05 -7.98
N GLU A 136 -2.22 -3.37 -6.75
CA GLU A 136 -2.51 -4.64 -6.07
C GLU A 136 -3.59 -4.49 -4.97
N GLY A 137 -3.86 -3.26 -4.55
CA GLY A 137 -4.88 -2.94 -3.55
C GLY A 137 -4.38 -2.88 -2.11
N MET A 138 -3.37 -3.64 -1.71
CA MET A 138 -2.84 -3.65 -0.34
C MET A 138 -1.48 -4.37 -0.24
N THR A 139 -0.82 -4.18 0.91
CA THR A 139 0.33 -4.99 1.34
C THR A 139 0.19 -5.24 2.84
N PRO A 140 0.26 -6.50 3.30
CA PRO A 140 0.17 -6.80 4.71
C PRO A 140 1.46 -6.49 5.47
N SER A 141 1.29 -6.08 6.71
CA SER A 141 2.34 -6.02 7.72
C SER A 141 2.02 -7.02 8.81
N ILE A 142 3.05 -7.58 9.43
CA ILE A 142 2.89 -8.50 10.54
C ILE A 142 3.73 -8.06 11.72
N MET A 143 3.13 -8.05 12.89
CA MET A 143 3.86 -7.89 14.14
C MET A 143 3.52 -9.04 15.09
N GLY A 144 4.45 -9.35 15.99
CA GLY A 144 4.24 -10.36 17.03
C GLY A 144 5.29 -10.20 18.12
N ARG A 145 4.86 -10.42 19.35
CA ARG A 145 5.73 -10.53 20.52
C ARG A 145 5.74 -11.97 21.00
N ALA A 146 6.83 -12.36 21.66
CA ALA A 146 6.92 -13.70 22.22
C ALA A 146 5.78 -13.94 23.23
N GLY A 147 4.98 -14.98 22.98
CA GLY A 147 3.85 -15.36 23.83
C GLY A 147 2.54 -14.58 23.61
N GLU A 148 2.50 -13.70 22.61
CA GLU A 148 1.29 -12.99 22.19
C GLU A 148 0.87 -13.45 20.78
N PRO A 149 -0.43 -13.37 20.42
CA PRO A 149 -0.89 -13.60 19.06
C PRO A 149 -0.17 -12.67 18.08
N HIS A 150 0.08 -13.18 16.88
CA HIS A 150 0.57 -12.36 15.77
C HIS A 150 -0.57 -11.47 15.27
N GLN A 151 -0.26 -10.22 14.95
CA GLN A 151 -1.22 -9.31 14.35
C GLN A 151 -0.81 -9.04 12.89
N VAL A 152 -1.71 -9.36 11.97
CA VAL A 152 -1.60 -8.98 10.55
C VAL A 152 -2.48 -7.77 10.35
N PHE A 153 -1.90 -6.69 9.84
CA PHE A 153 -2.60 -5.41 9.69
C PHE A 153 -2.08 -4.64 8.48
N GLY A 154 -2.86 -3.65 8.06
CA GLY A 154 -2.43 -2.78 6.97
C GLY A 154 -3.52 -1.86 6.48
N VAL A 155 -3.24 -1.27 5.31
CA VAL A 155 -4.17 -0.42 4.58
C VAL A 155 -4.58 -1.14 3.31
N ALA A 156 -5.89 -1.16 3.04
CA ALA A 156 -6.49 -1.64 1.81
C ALA A 156 -7.08 -0.48 1.01
N ALA A 157 -6.90 -0.49 -0.29
CA ALA A 157 -7.55 0.44 -1.20
C ALA A 157 -9.06 0.19 -1.27
N ASP A 158 -9.79 1.18 -1.73
CA ASP A 158 -11.20 1.01 -2.05
C ASP A 158 -11.36 -0.06 -3.14
N GLY A 159 -12.37 -0.89 -2.97
CA GLY A 159 -12.65 -1.99 -3.91
C GLY A 159 -11.94 -3.30 -3.56
N VAL A 160 -10.99 -3.30 -2.63
CA VAL A 160 -10.47 -4.55 -2.08
C VAL A 160 -11.57 -5.24 -1.28
N SER A 161 -11.75 -6.53 -1.53
CA SER A 161 -12.74 -7.39 -0.84
C SER A 161 -12.20 -8.80 -0.63
N ASP A 162 -13.00 -9.63 0.02
CA ASP A 162 -12.75 -11.05 0.20
C ASP A 162 -11.35 -11.35 0.75
N ILE A 163 -10.93 -10.56 1.78
CA ILE A 163 -9.65 -10.80 2.44
C ILE A 163 -9.77 -12.03 3.31
N GLU A 164 -8.88 -13.00 3.13
CA GLU A 164 -8.78 -14.21 3.92
C GLU A 164 -7.35 -14.42 4.41
N LEU A 165 -7.21 -14.67 5.71
CA LEU A 165 -5.96 -15.13 6.31
C LEU A 165 -5.92 -16.65 6.26
N VAL A 166 -4.93 -17.22 5.58
CA VAL A 166 -4.71 -18.67 5.50
C VAL A 166 -3.67 -19.07 6.55
N HIS A 167 -4.05 -19.99 7.40
CA HIS A 167 -3.20 -20.54 8.46
C HIS A 167 -2.32 -21.70 7.95
N GLN A 168 -1.38 -22.17 8.77
CA GLN A 168 -0.47 -23.26 8.40
C GLN A 168 -1.20 -24.61 8.17
N ASP A 169 -2.36 -24.78 8.76
CA ASP A 169 -3.25 -25.95 8.61
C ASP A 169 -4.24 -25.81 7.44
N ASP A 170 -4.04 -24.84 6.56
CA ASP A 170 -4.89 -24.49 5.41
C ASP A 170 -6.30 -24.00 5.79
N ARG A 171 -6.55 -23.68 7.05
CA ARG A 171 -7.78 -23.02 7.49
C ARG A 171 -7.75 -21.58 7.03
N ALA A 172 -8.82 -21.12 6.37
CA ALA A 172 -9.01 -19.73 6.00
C ALA A 172 -9.91 -19.00 7.00
N GLU A 173 -9.58 -17.77 7.30
CA GLU A 173 -10.33 -16.87 8.19
C GLU A 173 -10.56 -15.54 7.51
N ALA A 174 -11.85 -15.13 7.40
CA ALA A 174 -12.22 -13.88 6.77
C ALA A 174 -11.76 -12.68 7.60
N VAL A 175 -11.20 -11.67 6.92
CA VAL A 175 -10.67 -10.45 7.54
C VAL A 175 -11.58 -9.26 7.22
N SER A 176 -12.05 -8.57 8.27
CA SER A 176 -12.88 -7.38 8.12
C SER A 176 -12.05 -6.15 7.75
N ILE A 177 -12.61 -5.30 6.87
CA ILE A 177 -12.04 -3.99 6.52
C ILE A 177 -12.97 -2.91 7.06
N THR A 178 -12.40 -1.91 7.72
CA THR A 178 -13.13 -0.70 8.13
C THR A 178 -12.39 0.55 7.69
N ASP A 179 -13.02 1.40 6.89
CA ASP A 179 -12.43 2.64 6.37
C ASP A 179 -11.08 2.42 5.63
N GLY A 180 -10.89 1.26 4.97
CA GLY A 180 -9.63 0.91 4.31
C GLY A 180 -8.53 0.45 5.28
N PHE A 181 -8.86 0.14 6.53
CA PHE A 181 -7.97 -0.45 7.51
C PHE A 181 -8.43 -1.87 7.85
N TYR A 182 -7.49 -2.79 7.95
CA TYR A 182 -7.73 -4.14 8.42
C TYR A 182 -6.73 -4.55 9.49
N LEU A 183 -7.17 -5.43 10.38
CA LEU A 183 -6.36 -6.04 11.42
C LEU A 183 -6.98 -7.38 11.79
N ILE A 184 -6.14 -8.40 11.93
CA ILE A 184 -6.54 -9.71 12.43
C ILE A 184 -5.46 -10.26 13.35
N ALA A 185 -5.88 -10.87 14.46
CA ALA A 185 -4.98 -11.59 15.35
C ALA A 185 -4.93 -13.07 14.95
N SER A 186 -3.75 -13.67 14.95
CA SER A 186 -3.52 -15.08 14.68
C SER A 186 -2.65 -15.69 15.77
N ASP A 187 -3.08 -16.77 16.37
CA ASP A 187 -2.31 -17.49 17.39
C ASP A 187 -1.05 -18.13 16.78
N ASP A 188 -1.15 -18.57 15.53
CA ASP A 188 -0.05 -19.16 14.78
C ASP A 188 0.52 -18.19 13.77
N TRP A 189 1.77 -18.44 13.31
CA TRP A 189 2.35 -17.71 12.20
C TRP A 189 1.54 -17.96 10.93
N PRO A 190 0.99 -16.91 10.29
CA PRO A 190 0.16 -17.09 9.12
C PRO A 190 0.97 -17.62 7.92
N LYS A 191 0.30 -18.35 7.04
CA LYS A 191 0.88 -18.89 5.81
C LYS A 191 0.77 -17.88 4.68
N GLU A 192 -0.43 -17.35 4.47
CA GLU A 192 -0.76 -16.50 3.33
C GLU A 192 -1.90 -15.55 3.68
N LEU A 193 -1.95 -14.40 3.05
CA LEU A 193 -3.11 -13.53 3.00
C LEU A 193 -3.56 -13.42 1.54
N THR A 194 -4.83 -13.65 1.28
CA THR A 194 -5.42 -13.56 -0.07
C THR A 194 -6.49 -12.48 -0.09
N TRP A 195 -6.69 -11.84 -1.23
CA TRP A 195 -7.75 -10.85 -1.41
C TRP A 195 -8.15 -10.69 -2.87
N LEU A 196 -9.30 -10.08 -3.11
CA LEU A 196 -9.70 -9.60 -4.42
C LEU A 196 -9.32 -8.12 -4.54
N GLY A 197 -8.30 -7.84 -5.33
CA GLY A 197 -7.80 -6.51 -5.64
C GLY A 197 -8.42 -5.92 -6.90
N PRO A 198 -7.97 -4.71 -7.32
CA PRO A 198 -8.48 -4.03 -8.52
C PRO A 198 -8.35 -4.85 -9.80
N ASP A 199 -7.26 -5.59 -9.95
CA ASP A 199 -6.95 -6.37 -11.15
C ASP A 199 -7.28 -7.86 -11.01
N GLY A 200 -7.86 -8.29 -9.89
CA GLY A 200 -8.28 -9.67 -9.64
C GLY A 200 -7.80 -10.23 -8.32
N ALA A 201 -7.68 -11.56 -8.27
CA ALA A 201 -7.24 -12.25 -7.06
C ALA A 201 -5.73 -12.09 -6.87
N GLU A 202 -5.36 -11.62 -5.70
CA GLU A 202 -3.99 -11.37 -5.25
C GLU A 202 -3.67 -12.19 -4.01
N SER A 203 -2.39 -12.38 -3.73
CA SER A 203 -1.95 -13.03 -2.50
C SER A 203 -0.57 -12.58 -2.03
N PHE A 204 -0.36 -12.69 -0.74
CA PHE A 204 0.93 -12.45 -0.08
C PHE A 204 1.28 -13.64 0.81
N THR A 205 2.38 -14.33 0.48
CA THR A 205 2.90 -15.44 1.29
C THR A 205 3.83 -14.90 2.37
N PHE A 206 3.55 -15.19 3.63
CA PHE A 206 4.42 -14.80 4.74
C PHE A 206 5.70 -15.65 4.74
N PRO A 207 6.88 -15.04 4.97
CA PRO A 207 8.13 -15.79 5.03
C PRO A 207 8.09 -16.80 6.17
N THR A 208 8.59 -18.01 5.93
CA THR A 208 8.73 -19.04 6.98
C THR A 208 9.72 -18.57 8.06
N ARG A 209 9.41 -18.82 9.33
CA ARG A 209 10.31 -18.56 10.47
C ARG A 209 11.28 -19.71 10.70
#